data_9a4a7e6d7ed15a0f629616bd312092c2
#
_entry.id   9a4a7e6d7ed15a0f629616bd312092c2
#
_cell.length_a   1.000
_cell.length_b   1.000
_cell.length_c   1.000
_cell.angle_alpha   90.00
_cell.angle_beta   90.00
_cell.angle_gamma   90.00
#
_symmetry.space_group_name_H-M   'P 1'
#
loop_
_entity.id
_entity.type
_entity.pdbx_description
1 polymer ?
#
loop_
_entity_poly.entity_id
_entity_poly.type
_entity_poly.pdbx_seq_one_letter_code
_entity_poly.pdbx_strand_id
1 'polypeptide(L)'
;MIQFKPLVVTDIDTIVTMMEAFYAIDNYPIDKEKSKTLFQEFISNEDLGKSWLILSDEETVGYVILTFVFSFEYQGKIAFLDELYLNEKARGKGIGSQAVTFVLEQSKK
;
A
#
# COMPACT_ATOMS: atom_id res chain seq x y z
N MET A 1 2.76 18.66 -4.06
CA MET A 1 2.13 17.79 -5.07
C MET A 1 2.18 16.33 -4.63
N ILE A 2 1.07 15.63 -4.75
CA ILE A 2 0.99 14.22 -4.32
C ILE A 2 1.27 13.32 -5.51
N GLN A 3 2.14 12.34 -5.32
CA GLN A 3 2.47 11.35 -6.34
C GLN A 3 2.32 9.95 -5.77
N PHE A 4 1.94 9.01 -6.63
CA PHE A 4 1.81 7.59 -6.27
C PHE A 4 2.83 6.81 -7.09
N LYS A 5 3.88 6.35 -6.42
CA LYS A 5 5.00 5.66 -7.07
C LYS A 5 4.81 4.15 -6.94
N PRO A 6 4.72 3.40 -8.06
CA PRO A 6 4.63 1.95 -7.96
C PRO A 6 5.79 1.38 -7.16
N LEU A 7 5.48 0.44 -6.26
CA LEU A 7 6.48 -0.16 -5.40
C LEU A 7 7.41 -1.06 -6.21
N VAL A 8 8.71 -0.88 -6.03
CA VAL A 8 9.72 -1.74 -6.62
C VAL A 8 10.59 -2.34 -5.53
N VAL A 9 11.41 -3.33 -5.90
CA VAL A 9 12.20 -4.10 -4.92
C VAL A 9 13.06 -3.21 -4.02
N THR A 10 13.62 -2.13 -4.56
CA THR A 10 14.44 -1.22 -3.76
C THR A 10 13.65 -0.42 -2.74
N ASP A 11 12.32 -0.44 -2.81
CA ASP A 11 11.45 0.28 -1.87
C ASP A 11 11.02 -0.58 -0.68
N ILE A 12 11.37 -1.87 -0.66
CA ILE A 12 10.87 -2.80 0.36
C ILE A 12 11.23 -2.36 1.77
N ASP A 13 12.48 -1.95 2.00
CA ASP A 13 12.87 -1.52 3.33
C ASP A 13 12.08 -0.29 3.79
N THR A 14 11.81 0.63 2.87
CA THR A 14 11.04 1.83 3.16
C THR A 14 9.61 1.48 3.57
N ILE A 15 8.94 0.63 2.78
CA ILE A 15 7.54 0.31 3.09
C ILE A 15 7.42 -0.54 4.36
N VAL A 16 8.37 -1.44 4.61
CA VAL A 16 8.33 -2.26 5.83
C VAL A 16 8.55 -1.40 7.08
N THR A 17 9.42 -0.39 6.98
CA THR A 17 9.62 0.55 8.09
C THR A 17 8.33 1.32 8.41
N MET A 18 7.62 1.77 7.38
CA MET A 18 6.33 2.44 7.57
C MET A 18 5.26 1.47 8.08
N MET A 19 5.27 0.24 7.60
CA MET A 19 4.34 -0.78 8.07
C MET A 19 4.54 -1.07 9.56
N GLU A 20 5.78 -1.09 10.01
CA GLU A 20 6.09 -1.25 11.43
C GLU A 20 5.46 -0.12 12.25
N ALA A 21 5.60 1.13 11.78
CA ALA A 21 4.99 2.28 12.45
C ALA A 21 3.47 2.19 12.44
N PHE A 22 2.88 1.74 11.34
CA PHE A 22 1.44 1.58 11.23
C PHE A 22 0.90 0.54 12.22
N TYR A 23 1.54 -0.62 12.27
CA TYR A 23 1.09 -1.70 13.15
C TYR A 23 1.30 -1.33 14.63
N ALA A 24 2.32 -0.52 14.93
CA ALA A 24 2.58 -0.08 16.31
C ALA A 24 1.45 0.78 16.87
N ILE A 25 0.68 1.45 16.02
CA ILE A 25 -0.45 2.28 16.47
C ILE A 25 -1.44 1.44 17.29
N ASP A 26 -1.69 0.20 16.86
CA ASP A 26 -2.62 -0.71 17.53
C ASP A 26 -1.90 -1.81 18.29
N ASN A 27 -0.60 -1.66 18.52
CA ASN A 27 0.22 -2.64 19.24
C ASN A 27 0.25 -4.02 18.57
N TYR A 28 0.10 -4.08 17.25
CA TYR A 28 0.25 -5.34 16.53
C TYR A 28 1.72 -5.66 16.31
N PRO A 29 2.14 -6.90 16.61
CA PRO A 29 3.51 -7.29 16.35
C PRO A 29 3.75 -7.43 14.85
N ILE A 30 4.99 -7.17 14.43
CA ILE A 30 5.39 -7.35 13.04
C ILE A 30 6.74 -8.07 13.00
N ASP A 31 6.85 -9.06 12.12
CA ASP A 31 8.11 -9.71 11.80
C ASP A 31 8.65 -9.05 10.53
N LYS A 32 9.62 -8.16 10.68
CA LYS A 32 10.11 -7.35 9.57
C LYS A 32 10.74 -8.20 8.46
N GLU A 33 11.50 -9.22 8.83
CA GLU A 33 12.14 -10.09 7.83
C GLU A 33 11.12 -10.87 7.03
N LYS A 34 10.10 -11.38 7.70
CA LYS A 34 9.00 -12.06 7.02
C LYS A 34 8.24 -11.11 6.10
N SER A 35 7.99 -9.88 6.55
CA SER A 35 7.30 -8.87 5.74
C SER A 35 8.09 -8.54 4.49
N LYS A 36 9.42 -8.44 4.59
CA LYS A 36 10.27 -8.19 3.42
C LYS A 36 10.16 -9.33 2.40
N THR A 37 10.16 -10.57 2.88
CA THR A 37 10.00 -11.74 2.02
C THR A 37 8.64 -11.73 1.33
N LEU A 38 7.58 -11.38 2.07
CA LEU A 38 6.24 -11.29 1.52
C LEU A 38 6.14 -10.22 0.44
N PHE A 39 6.79 -9.07 0.62
CA PHE A 39 6.79 -8.04 -0.43
C PHE A 39 7.56 -8.48 -1.67
N GLN A 40 8.64 -9.24 -1.50
CA GLN A 40 9.35 -9.79 -2.65
C GLN A 40 8.43 -10.69 -3.48
N GLU A 41 7.68 -11.54 -2.82
CA GLU A 41 6.70 -12.40 -3.49
C GLU A 41 5.59 -11.55 -4.14
N PHE A 42 5.06 -10.58 -3.40
CA PHE A 42 3.97 -9.73 -3.84
C PHE A 42 4.33 -8.95 -5.11
N ILE A 43 5.52 -8.36 -5.12
CA ILE A 43 5.98 -7.58 -6.27
C ILE A 43 6.22 -8.46 -7.49
N SER A 44 6.63 -9.71 -7.27
CA SER A 44 6.97 -10.62 -8.36
C SER A 44 5.75 -11.21 -9.07
N ASN A 45 4.54 -11.03 -8.53
CA ASN A 45 3.34 -11.62 -9.09
C ASN A 45 2.19 -10.60 -9.12
N GLU A 46 1.94 -10.05 -10.29
CA GLU A 46 0.92 -9.01 -10.48
C GLU A 46 -0.50 -9.48 -10.18
N ASP A 47 -0.73 -10.80 -10.15
CA ASP A 47 -2.06 -11.34 -9.83
C ASP A 47 -2.39 -11.21 -8.34
N LEU A 48 -1.40 -11.00 -7.48
CA LEU A 48 -1.63 -10.86 -6.04
C LEU A 48 -2.17 -9.48 -5.67
N GLY A 49 -1.75 -8.46 -6.39
CA GLY A 49 -2.18 -7.10 -6.10
C GLY A 49 -1.19 -6.07 -6.62
N LYS A 50 -1.34 -4.85 -6.11
CA LYS A 50 -0.46 -3.72 -6.45
C LYS A 50 -0.24 -2.86 -5.22
N SER A 51 0.91 -2.21 -5.17
CA SER A 51 1.23 -1.31 -4.07
C SER A 51 1.96 -0.09 -4.58
N TRP A 52 1.75 1.04 -3.90
CA TRP A 52 2.38 2.31 -4.24
C TRP A 52 2.89 2.99 -2.97
N LEU A 53 4.01 3.67 -3.11
CA LEU A 53 4.42 4.66 -2.10
C LEU A 53 3.69 5.96 -2.40
N ILE A 54 3.33 6.69 -1.35
CA ILE A 54 2.69 7.99 -1.47
C ILE A 54 3.75 9.05 -1.15
N LEU A 55 3.97 9.95 -2.11
CA LEU A 55 4.94 11.02 -1.96
C LEU A 55 4.24 12.36 -1.94
N SER A 56 4.70 13.25 -1.05
CA SER A 56 4.27 14.64 -0.98
C SER A 56 5.51 15.49 -1.15
N ASP A 57 5.58 16.23 -2.24
CA ASP A 57 6.73 17.07 -2.59
C ASP A 57 8.04 16.26 -2.51
N GLU A 58 8.02 15.09 -3.14
CA GLU A 58 9.14 14.16 -3.24
C GLU A 58 9.52 13.44 -1.95
N GLU A 59 8.80 13.71 -0.85
CA GLU A 59 9.02 13.01 0.42
C GLU A 59 8.02 11.86 0.55
N THR A 60 8.52 10.66 0.90
CA THR A 60 7.64 9.53 1.12
C THR A 60 6.88 9.72 2.43
N VAL A 61 5.55 9.77 2.34
CA VAL A 61 4.70 10.04 3.50
C VAL A 61 3.73 8.91 3.83
N GLY A 62 3.67 7.88 2.99
CA GLY A 62 2.77 6.77 3.26
C GLY A 62 2.82 5.72 2.17
N TYR A 63 1.88 4.80 2.23
CA TYR A 63 1.77 3.75 1.22
C TYR A 63 0.32 3.28 1.10
N VAL A 64 0.02 2.61 0.01
CA VAL A 64 -1.28 1.99 -0.20
C VAL A 64 -1.07 0.62 -0.84
N ILE A 65 -1.84 -0.36 -0.37
CA ILE A 65 -1.77 -1.74 -0.89
C ILE A 65 -3.15 -2.18 -1.32
N LEU A 66 -3.27 -2.62 -2.58
CA LEU A 66 -4.44 -3.32 -3.09
C LEU A 66 -4.10 -4.80 -3.18
N THR A 67 -5.00 -5.65 -2.71
CA THR A 67 -4.87 -7.09 -2.92
C THR A 67 -6.02 -7.56 -3.78
N PHE A 68 -5.78 -8.58 -4.61
CA PHE A 68 -6.79 -9.13 -5.51
C PHE A 68 -7.31 -10.45 -4.99
N VAL A 69 -8.63 -10.63 -5.08
CA VAL A 69 -9.30 -11.84 -4.60
C VAL A 69 -10.24 -12.30 -5.69
N PHE A 70 -10.29 -13.60 -5.95
CA PHE A 70 -11.28 -14.16 -6.83
C PHE A 70 -12.54 -14.44 -6.03
N SER A 71 -13.67 -13.87 -6.44
CA SER A 71 -14.94 -13.99 -5.73
C SER A 71 -16.02 -14.55 -6.64
N PHE A 72 -16.64 -15.64 -6.23
CA PHE A 72 -17.79 -16.18 -6.95
C PHE A 72 -18.99 -15.26 -6.85
N GLU A 73 -19.18 -14.63 -5.69
CA GLU A 73 -20.26 -13.69 -5.47
C GLU A 73 -20.20 -12.51 -6.45
N TYR A 74 -19.00 -11.97 -6.66
CA TYR A 74 -18.80 -10.84 -7.57
C TYR A 74 -18.37 -11.27 -8.97
N GLN A 75 -18.35 -12.58 -9.22
CA GLN A 75 -18.14 -13.19 -10.54
C GLN A 75 -16.76 -12.87 -11.12
N GLY A 76 -15.73 -12.94 -10.31
CA GLY A 76 -14.37 -12.78 -10.79
C GLY A 76 -13.45 -12.10 -9.81
N LYS A 77 -12.38 -11.56 -10.35
CA LYS A 77 -11.35 -10.90 -9.56
C LYS A 77 -11.84 -9.54 -9.07
N ILE A 78 -11.71 -9.29 -7.78
CA ILE A 78 -12.01 -7.99 -7.18
C ILE A 78 -10.77 -7.48 -6.46
N ALA A 79 -10.68 -6.16 -6.31
CA ALA A 79 -9.60 -5.52 -5.60
C ALA A 79 -10.07 -5.05 -4.22
N PHE A 80 -9.25 -5.34 -3.20
CA PHE A 80 -9.47 -4.82 -1.86
C PHE A 80 -8.42 -3.77 -1.54
N LEU A 81 -8.85 -2.69 -0.92
CA LEU A 81 -7.92 -1.76 -0.29
C LEU A 81 -7.47 -2.41 1.02
N ASP A 82 -6.33 -3.09 0.96
CA ASP A 82 -5.85 -3.87 2.10
C ASP A 82 -5.25 -2.99 3.19
N GLU A 83 -4.38 -2.05 2.81
CA GLU A 83 -3.76 -1.12 3.76
C GLU A 83 -3.60 0.25 3.13
N LEU A 84 -3.81 1.29 3.94
CA LEU A 84 -3.54 2.68 3.58
C LEU A 84 -2.95 3.35 4.81
N TYR A 85 -1.71 3.80 4.68
CA TYR A 85 -1.00 4.45 5.78
C TYR A 85 -0.48 5.81 5.37
N LEU A 86 -0.63 6.79 6.26
CA LEU A 86 -0.01 8.09 6.13
C LEU A 86 0.68 8.40 7.45
N ASN A 87 1.89 8.97 7.37
CA ASN A 87 2.57 9.38 8.58
C ASN A 87 1.83 10.57 9.20
N GLU A 88 2.20 10.90 10.44
CA GLU A 88 1.48 11.90 11.21
C GLU A 88 1.41 13.26 10.52
N LYS A 89 2.51 13.67 9.89
CA LYS A 89 2.59 14.95 9.19
C LYS A 89 1.66 15.06 8.00
N ALA A 90 1.35 13.93 7.38
CA ALA A 90 0.53 13.90 6.16
C ALA A 90 -0.95 13.76 6.43
N ARG A 91 -1.34 13.48 7.68
CA ARG A 91 -2.75 13.27 8.03
C ARG A 91 -3.51 14.60 8.08
N GLY A 92 -4.80 14.53 7.77
CA GLY A 92 -5.67 15.71 7.86
C GLY A 92 -5.53 16.68 6.71
N LYS A 93 -4.88 16.29 5.61
CA LYS A 93 -4.65 17.16 4.46
C LYS A 93 -5.35 16.68 3.19
N GLY A 94 -6.25 15.70 3.32
CA GLY A 94 -6.97 15.17 2.17
C GLY A 94 -6.18 14.17 1.34
N ILE A 95 -4.98 13.80 1.76
CA ILE A 95 -4.14 12.85 1.00
C ILE A 95 -4.78 11.47 0.98
N GLY A 96 -5.38 11.04 2.09
CA GLY A 96 -6.07 9.76 2.15
C GLY A 96 -7.18 9.66 1.11
N SER A 97 -7.98 10.72 0.96
CA SER A 97 -9.03 10.77 -0.06
C SER A 97 -8.47 10.69 -1.47
N GLN A 98 -7.34 11.38 -1.72
CA GLN A 98 -6.66 11.30 -3.01
C GLN A 98 -6.18 9.88 -3.30
N ALA A 99 -5.65 9.19 -2.27
CA ALA A 99 -5.18 7.82 -2.42
C ALA A 99 -6.33 6.87 -2.76
N VAL A 100 -7.47 7.00 -2.07
CA VAL A 100 -8.65 6.17 -2.36
C VAL A 100 -9.12 6.40 -3.78
N THR A 101 -9.20 7.66 -4.23
CA THR A 101 -9.58 7.98 -5.60
C THR A 101 -8.60 7.36 -6.60
N PHE A 102 -7.31 7.47 -6.32
CA PHE A 102 -6.27 6.90 -7.19
C PHE A 102 -6.44 5.39 -7.35
N VAL A 103 -6.61 4.65 -6.24
CA VAL A 103 -6.70 3.19 -6.32
C VAL A 103 -8.01 2.74 -6.95
N LEU A 104 -9.11 3.50 -6.79
CA LEU A 104 -10.34 3.21 -7.50
C LEU A 104 -10.14 3.30 -9.02
N GLU A 105 -9.40 4.30 -9.49
CA GLU A 105 -9.08 4.41 -10.90
C GLU A 105 -8.21 3.24 -11.38
N GLN A 106 -7.24 2.82 -10.57
CA GLN A 106 -6.38 1.70 -10.93
C GLN A 106 -7.15 0.38 -10.96
N SER A 107 -8.12 0.19 -10.07
CA SER A 107 -8.87 -1.05 -10.00
C SER A 107 -9.81 -1.27 -11.18
N LYS A 108 -10.07 -0.23 -11.95
CA LYS A 108 -10.93 -0.31 -13.14
C LYS A 108 -10.19 -0.74 -14.40
N LYS A 109 -8.88 -0.84 -14.33
CA LYS A 109 -8.04 -1.14 -15.49
C LYS A 109 -7.76 -2.63 -15.67
#